data_a3d80e75d741937e32135ad46906f358
#
_entry.id   a3d80e75d741937e32135ad46906f358
#
_cell.length_a   1.000
_cell.length_b   1.000
_cell.length_c   1.000
_cell.angle_alpha   90.00
_cell.angle_beta   90.00
_cell.angle_gamma   90.00
#
_symmetry.space_group_name_H-M   'P 1'
#
loop_
_entity.id
_entity.type
_entity.pdbx_description
1 polymer ?
#
loop_
_entity_poly.entity_id
_entity_poly.type
_entity_poly.pdbx_seq_one_letter_code
_entity_poly.pdbx_strand_id
1 'polypeptide(L)'
;MDRKNSQNPAAVTPARRRLLDTATRLFYAEGIHAVGIDRIIAEAGVAKATFYNHFPSKDDLVLAYVEEQDRLGREAVAALPKQSPRKMIAAILGRISAAVAPGGWRGCPFLNAAAEYPDQNSPVRRAIGARRKWYHDVLKQLLAADGDPTPSVTASLLVALSDGLLEIAYLDDAKDVPTLVREGLERLLVRR
;
A
#
# COMPACT_ATOMS: atom_id res chain seq x y z
N MET A 1 36.16 -11.07 -28.92
CA MET A 1 35.56 -9.72 -28.74
C MET A 1 34.22 -9.91 -28.04
N ASP A 2 34.25 -10.03 -26.71
CA ASP A 2 33.08 -10.27 -25.89
C ASP A 2 32.40 -8.95 -25.58
N ARG A 3 31.15 -8.78 -26.05
CA ARG A 3 30.30 -7.69 -25.63
C ARG A 3 29.64 -8.12 -24.32
N LYS A 4 30.21 -7.72 -23.20
CA LYS A 4 29.54 -7.74 -21.89
C LYS A 4 28.23 -6.92 -21.98
N ASN A 5 27.11 -7.62 -21.93
CA ASN A 5 25.78 -7.02 -21.77
C ASN A 5 25.68 -6.53 -20.34
N SER A 6 25.97 -5.27 -20.07
CA SER A 6 25.75 -4.63 -18.79
C SER A 6 24.23 -4.51 -18.58
N GLN A 7 23.68 -5.39 -17.75
CA GLN A 7 22.30 -5.29 -17.28
C GLN A 7 22.18 -4.05 -16.40
N ASN A 8 21.73 -2.96 -17.01
CA ASN A 8 21.20 -1.80 -16.33
C ASN A 8 19.91 -2.26 -15.60
N PRO A 9 19.68 -1.92 -14.30
CA PRO A 9 18.44 -2.29 -13.62
C PRO A 9 17.26 -1.78 -14.44
N ALA A 10 16.41 -2.70 -14.85
CA ALA A 10 15.46 -2.58 -15.96
C ALA A 10 14.67 -1.28 -15.90
N ALA A 11 14.95 -0.36 -16.79
CA ALA A 11 14.09 0.78 -17.07
C ALA A 11 12.68 0.24 -17.35
N VAL A 12 11.68 0.71 -16.59
CA VAL A 12 10.31 0.25 -16.71
C VAL A 12 9.82 0.58 -18.11
N THR A 13 9.70 -0.44 -18.98
CA THR A 13 9.26 -0.22 -20.36
C THR A 13 7.83 0.31 -20.39
N PRO A 14 7.46 1.10 -21.42
CA PRO A 14 6.08 1.58 -21.56
C PRO A 14 5.02 0.46 -21.54
N ALA A 15 5.34 -0.72 -22.09
CA ALA A 15 4.45 -1.88 -22.07
C ALA A 15 4.28 -2.45 -20.65
N ARG A 16 5.38 -2.61 -19.90
CA ARG A 16 5.33 -3.05 -18.51
C ARG A 16 4.53 -2.08 -17.63
N ARG A 17 4.70 -0.77 -17.84
CA ARG A 17 3.95 0.25 -17.11
C ARG A 17 2.46 0.15 -17.40
N ARG A 18 2.04 0.09 -18.69
CA ARG A 18 0.62 -0.08 -19.04
C ARG A 18 -0.01 -1.32 -18.43
N LEU A 19 0.70 -2.46 -18.46
CA LEU A 19 0.23 -3.70 -17.82
C LEU A 19 0.02 -3.52 -16.33
N LEU A 20 0.98 -2.92 -15.63
CA LEU A 20 0.91 -2.70 -14.19
C LEU A 20 -0.21 -1.71 -13.82
N ASP A 21 -0.36 -0.61 -14.56
CA ASP A 21 -1.41 0.39 -14.31
C ASP A 21 -2.81 -0.21 -14.54
N THR A 22 -2.97 -0.99 -15.61
CA THR A 22 -4.22 -1.69 -15.91
C THR A 22 -4.55 -2.70 -14.83
N ALA A 23 -3.58 -3.51 -14.42
CA ALA A 23 -3.75 -4.49 -13.36
C ALA A 23 -4.09 -3.82 -12.02
N THR A 24 -3.39 -2.74 -11.65
CA THR A 24 -3.65 -1.96 -10.43
C THR A 24 -5.10 -1.51 -10.36
N ARG A 25 -5.62 -0.93 -11.44
CA ARG A 25 -7.01 -0.48 -11.51
C ARG A 25 -8.00 -1.63 -11.39
N LEU A 26 -7.78 -2.70 -12.15
CA LEU A 26 -8.69 -3.84 -12.18
C LEU A 26 -8.67 -4.63 -10.85
N PHE A 27 -7.49 -4.94 -10.33
CA PHE A 27 -7.35 -5.67 -9.08
C PHE A 27 -7.98 -4.92 -7.90
N TYR A 28 -7.78 -3.59 -7.85
CA TYR A 28 -8.38 -2.79 -6.81
C TYR A 28 -9.91 -2.70 -6.94
N ALA A 29 -10.43 -2.54 -8.17
CA ALA A 29 -11.86 -2.38 -8.40
C ALA A 29 -12.66 -3.68 -8.26
N GLU A 30 -12.10 -4.82 -8.65
CA GLU A 30 -12.87 -6.06 -8.86
C GLU A 30 -12.34 -7.26 -8.05
N GLY A 31 -11.15 -7.14 -7.47
CA GLY A 31 -10.44 -8.23 -6.80
C GLY A 31 -9.45 -8.95 -7.72
N ILE A 32 -8.41 -9.51 -7.11
CA ILE A 32 -7.29 -10.10 -7.85
C ILE A 32 -7.73 -11.39 -8.56
N HIS A 33 -8.43 -12.28 -7.85
CA HIS A 33 -8.82 -13.57 -8.41
C HIS A 33 -9.87 -13.45 -9.52
N ALA A 34 -10.76 -12.45 -9.44
CA ALA A 34 -11.80 -12.21 -10.44
C ALA A 34 -11.25 -11.71 -11.79
N VAL A 35 -10.08 -11.10 -11.81
CA VAL A 35 -9.50 -10.50 -13.02
C VAL A 35 -8.56 -11.48 -13.71
N GLY A 36 -8.90 -11.91 -14.93
CA GLY A 36 -8.08 -12.80 -15.77
C GLY A 36 -6.95 -12.08 -16.50
N ILE A 37 -5.86 -12.81 -16.80
CA ILE A 37 -4.70 -12.28 -17.56
C ILE A 37 -5.11 -11.77 -18.94
N ASP A 38 -5.97 -12.50 -19.66
CA ASP A 38 -6.38 -12.13 -21.02
C ASP A 38 -7.14 -10.79 -21.04
N ARG A 39 -7.91 -10.50 -20.00
CA ARG A 39 -8.56 -9.19 -19.83
C ARG A 39 -7.53 -8.08 -19.60
N ILE A 40 -6.55 -8.30 -18.74
CA ILE A 40 -5.48 -7.31 -18.51
C ILE A 40 -4.72 -7.03 -19.80
N ILE A 41 -4.38 -8.06 -20.57
CA ILE A 41 -3.69 -7.95 -21.86
C ILE A 41 -4.52 -7.10 -22.84
N ALA A 42 -5.81 -7.40 -22.96
CA ALA A 42 -6.72 -6.69 -23.86
C ALA A 42 -6.85 -5.21 -23.49
N GLU A 43 -7.09 -4.91 -22.20
CA GLU A 43 -7.24 -3.53 -21.73
C GLU A 43 -5.93 -2.74 -21.71
N ALA A 44 -4.79 -3.39 -21.52
CA ALA A 44 -3.47 -2.74 -21.61
C ALA A 44 -3.02 -2.49 -23.06
N GLY A 45 -3.70 -3.09 -24.06
CA GLY A 45 -3.36 -2.96 -25.47
C GLY A 45 -1.99 -3.52 -25.79
N VAL A 46 -1.65 -4.71 -25.29
CA VAL A 46 -0.36 -5.38 -25.54
C VAL A 46 -0.57 -6.78 -26.10
N ALA A 47 0.43 -7.32 -26.79
CA ALA A 47 0.40 -8.70 -27.25
C ALA A 47 0.60 -9.66 -26.05
N LYS A 48 0.03 -10.87 -26.12
CA LYS A 48 0.15 -11.92 -25.09
C LYS A 48 1.62 -12.27 -24.80
N ALA A 49 2.46 -12.37 -25.83
CA ALA A 49 3.90 -12.60 -25.65
C ALA A 49 4.58 -11.47 -24.88
N THR A 50 4.15 -10.22 -25.08
CA THR A 50 4.68 -9.06 -24.35
C THR A 50 4.35 -9.14 -22.86
N PHE A 51 3.14 -9.61 -22.49
CA PHE A 51 2.80 -9.84 -21.10
C PHE A 51 3.77 -10.81 -20.44
N TYR A 52 3.94 -12.02 -21.02
CA TYR A 52 4.78 -13.07 -20.43
C TYR A 52 6.27 -12.72 -20.43
N ASN A 53 6.72 -11.85 -21.32
CA ASN A 53 8.09 -11.30 -21.29
C ASN A 53 8.31 -10.37 -20.08
N HIS A 54 7.28 -9.74 -19.55
CA HIS A 54 7.38 -8.81 -18.40
C HIS A 54 6.94 -9.44 -17.09
N PHE A 55 5.96 -10.33 -17.13
CA PHE A 55 5.38 -11.01 -15.98
C PHE A 55 5.17 -12.48 -16.32
N PRO A 56 6.08 -13.38 -15.88
CA PRO A 56 6.01 -14.80 -16.18
C PRO A 56 4.70 -15.45 -15.75
N SER A 57 4.07 -14.92 -14.69
CA SER A 57 2.79 -15.40 -14.17
C SER A 57 1.89 -14.24 -13.73
N LYS A 58 0.63 -14.56 -13.41
CA LYS A 58 -0.27 -13.60 -12.75
C LYS A 58 0.25 -13.18 -11.37
N ASP A 59 0.84 -14.11 -10.63
CA ASP A 59 1.38 -13.85 -9.30
C ASP A 59 2.55 -12.88 -9.32
N ASP A 60 3.40 -12.93 -10.37
CA ASP A 60 4.46 -11.93 -10.57
C ASP A 60 3.89 -10.53 -10.81
N LEU A 61 2.80 -10.43 -11.57
CA LEU A 61 2.10 -9.16 -11.76
C LEU A 61 1.44 -8.67 -10.47
N VAL A 62 0.83 -9.57 -9.67
CA VAL A 62 0.26 -9.23 -8.37
C VAL A 62 1.32 -8.79 -7.39
N LEU A 63 2.47 -9.46 -7.35
CA LEU A 63 3.61 -9.03 -6.55
C LEU A 63 4.04 -7.62 -6.95
N ALA A 64 4.20 -7.35 -8.24
CA ALA A 64 4.55 -6.02 -8.73
C ALA A 64 3.49 -4.96 -8.39
N TYR A 65 2.21 -5.31 -8.39
CA TYR A 65 1.13 -4.43 -7.92
C TYR A 65 1.29 -4.08 -6.45
N VAL A 66 1.51 -5.06 -5.58
CA VAL A 66 1.70 -4.84 -4.13
C VAL A 66 2.95 -3.98 -3.87
N GLU A 67 4.05 -4.27 -4.55
CA GLU A 67 5.30 -3.51 -4.44
C GLU A 67 5.15 -2.06 -4.90
N GLU A 68 4.40 -1.82 -5.98
CA GLU A 68 4.12 -0.47 -6.49
C GLU A 68 3.25 0.33 -5.50
N GLN A 69 2.23 -0.31 -4.88
CA GLN A 69 1.44 0.34 -3.84
C GLN A 69 2.30 0.68 -2.61
N ASP A 70 3.22 -0.19 -2.22
CA ASP A 70 4.15 0.08 -1.13
C ASP A 70 5.10 1.23 -1.47
N ARG A 71 5.69 1.23 -2.67
CA ARG A 71 6.57 2.29 -3.15
C ARG A 71 5.87 3.65 -3.10
N LEU A 72 4.67 3.75 -3.67
CA LEU A 72 3.86 4.97 -3.67
C LEU A 72 3.52 5.43 -2.25
N GLY A 73 3.18 4.50 -1.36
CA GLY A 73 2.90 4.80 0.04
C GLY A 73 4.12 5.35 0.78
N ARG A 74 5.30 4.77 0.56
CA ARG A 74 6.58 5.24 1.14
C ARG A 74 6.96 6.61 0.62
N GLU A 75 6.88 6.83 -0.68
CA GLU A 75 7.17 8.12 -1.29
C GLU A 75 6.25 9.21 -0.76
N ALA A 76 4.98 8.89 -0.62
CA ALA A 76 4.00 9.81 -0.08
C ALA A 76 4.25 10.18 1.39
N VAL A 77 4.78 9.28 2.22
CA VAL A 77 5.22 9.58 3.59
C VAL A 77 6.52 10.39 3.56
N ALA A 78 7.47 10.05 2.69
CA ALA A 78 8.74 10.76 2.55
C ALA A 78 8.56 12.20 2.06
N ALA A 79 7.52 12.47 1.26
CA ALA A 79 7.18 13.79 0.76
C ALA A 79 6.50 14.71 1.79
N LEU A 80 6.14 14.19 2.97
CA LEU A 80 5.54 15.02 4.02
C LEU A 80 6.55 16.05 4.52
N PRO A 81 6.12 17.32 4.77
CA PRO A 81 6.96 18.32 5.35
C PRO A 81 7.52 17.86 6.70
N LYS A 82 8.82 18.10 6.93
CA LYS A 82 9.44 17.79 8.23
C LYS A 82 8.82 18.64 9.33
N GLN A 83 8.38 18.00 10.40
CA GLN A 83 7.75 18.64 11.57
C GLN A 83 8.02 17.81 12.82
N SER A 84 7.46 18.24 13.98
CA SER A 84 7.60 17.47 15.21
C SER A 84 7.06 16.03 15.04
N PRO A 85 7.59 15.06 15.79
CA PRO A 85 7.19 13.66 15.66
C PRO A 85 5.67 13.45 15.74
N ARG A 86 5.00 14.10 16.70
CA ARG A 86 3.55 14.04 16.87
C ARG A 86 2.79 14.58 15.65
N LYS A 87 3.24 15.68 15.07
CA LYS A 87 2.64 16.24 13.84
C LYS A 87 2.89 15.34 12.65
N MET A 88 4.03 14.67 12.58
CA MET A 88 4.30 13.65 11.54
C MET A 88 3.36 12.46 11.66
N ILE A 89 3.12 11.93 12.86
CA ILE A 89 2.15 10.86 13.09
C ILE A 89 0.76 11.30 12.62
N ALA A 90 0.33 12.50 13.02
CA ALA A 90 -0.97 13.03 12.60
C ALA A 90 -1.07 13.21 11.08
N ALA A 91 -0.01 13.68 10.42
CA ALA A 91 0.03 13.83 8.97
C ALA A 91 -0.01 12.47 8.25
N ILE A 92 0.67 11.45 8.78
CA ILE A 92 0.65 10.09 8.22
C ILE A 92 -0.76 9.50 8.30
N LEU A 93 -1.42 9.54 9.46
CA LEU A 93 -2.78 9.04 9.62
C LEU A 93 -3.81 9.90 8.87
N GLY A 94 -3.61 11.20 8.81
CA GLY A 94 -4.46 12.12 8.04
C GLY A 94 -4.51 11.81 6.54
N ARG A 95 -3.50 11.10 5.99
CA ARG A 95 -3.54 10.60 4.61
C ARG A 95 -4.66 9.60 4.36
N ILE A 96 -5.14 8.90 5.40
CA ILE A 96 -6.30 8.02 5.28
C ILE A 96 -7.51 8.83 4.85
N SER A 97 -7.77 9.96 5.52
CA SER A 97 -8.87 10.86 5.16
C SER A 97 -8.74 11.43 3.73
N ALA A 98 -7.51 11.71 3.30
CA ALA A 98 -7.26 12.22 1.94
C ALA A 98 -7.38 11.13 0.85
N ALA A 99 -7.11 9.86 1.20
CA ALA A 99 -7.20 8.74 0.27
C ALA A 99 -8.66 8.30 0.02
N VAL A 100 -9.53 8.51 0.99
CA VAL A 100 -10.94 8.16 0.95
C VAL A 100 -11.72 9.24 0.20
N ALA A 101 -11.44 9.40 -1.10
CA ALA A 101 -12.17 10.33 -1.95
C ALA A 101 -13.56 9.76 -2.35
N PRO A 102 -14.57 10.60 -2.62
CA PRO A 102 -15.88 10.14 -3.08
C PRO A 102 -15.76 9.34 -4.38
N GLY A 103 -16.26 8.10 -4.36
CA GLY A 103 -16.37 7.22 -5.52
C GLY A 103 -15.16 6.27 -5.71
N GLY A 104 -15.42 4.97 -5.60
CA GLY A 104 -14.46 3.92 -5.94
C GLY A 104 -13.50 3.48 -4.85
N TRP A 105 -13.62 3.98 -3.61
CA TRP A 105 -12.88 3.45 -2.47
C TRP A 105 -13.32 2.02 -2.12
N ARG A 106 -12.37 1.10 -2.03
CA ARG A 106 -12.61 -0.32 -1.73
C ARG A 106 -11.73 -0.84 -0.59
N GLY A 107 -11.47 -0.01 0.40
CA GLY A 107 -10.63 -0.39 1.54
C GLY A 107 -9.13 -0.42 1.23
N CYS A 108 -8.36 -1.05 2.10
CA CYS A 108 -6.92 -1.12 1.99
C CYS A 108 -6.49 -2.12 0.91
N PRO A 109 -5.70 -1.71 -0.12
CA PRO A 109 -5.24 -2.63 -1.17
C PRO A 109 -4.39 -3.80 -0.63
N PHE A 110 -3.68 -3.59 0.48
CA PHE A 110 -2.87 -4.65 1.12
C PHE A 110 -3.72 -5.65 1.89
N LEU A 111 -4.78 -5.21 2.59
CA LEU A 111 -5.71 -6.10 3.28
C LEU A 111 -6.52 -6.91 2.26
N ASN A 112 -6.99 -6.27 1.19
CA ASN A 112 -7.70 -6.94 0.10
C ASN A 112 -6.82 -8.03 -0.55
N ALA A 113 -5.57 -7.70 -0.90
CA ALA A 113 -4.64 -8.68 -1.46
C ALA A 113 -4.31 -9.80 -0.45
N ALA A 114 -4.17 -9.48 0.84
CA ALA A 114 -3.91 -10.49 1.87
C ALA A 114 -5.06 -11.48 2.05
N ALA A 115 -6.31 -11.03 1.90
CA ALA A 115 -7.49 -11.89 1.96
C ALA A 115 -7.53 -12.91 0.81
N GLU A 116 -7.05 -12.51 -0.38
CA GLU A 116 -6.99 -13.38 -1.55
C GLU A 116 -5.74 -14.29 -1.58
N TYR A 117 -4.71 -14.02 -0.78
CA TYR A 117 -3.47 -14.80 -0.70
C TYR A 117 -3.28 -15.36 0.71
N PRO A 118 -3.93 -16.46 1.09
CA PRO A 118 -3.89 -17.01 2.45
C PRO A 118 -2.54 -17.65 2.82
N ASP A 119 -1.76 -18.14 1.83
CA ASP A 119 -0.43 -18.71 2.09
C ASP A 119 0.56 -17.61 2.52
N GLN A 120 0.97 -17.66 3.79
CA GLN A 120 1.91 -16.73 4.39
C GLN A 120 3.32 -16.80 3.77
N ASN A 121 3.66 -17.91 3.10
CA ASN A 121 4.94 -18.10 2.43
C ASN A 121 4.96 -17.60 0.99
N SER A 122 3.83 -17.17 0.44
CA SER A 122 3.80 -16.62 -0.90
C SER A 122 4.61 -15.31 -1.00
N PRO A 123 5.22 -15.01 -2.14
CA PRO A 123 5.93 -13.74 -2.35
C PRO A 123 5.05 -12.52 -2.08
N VAL A 124 3.77 -12.58 -2.46
CA VAL A 124 2.77 -11.52 -2.25
C VAL A 124 2.56 -11.26 -0.75
N ARG A 125 2.36 -12.32 0.06
CA ARG A 125 2.18 -12.18 1.52
C ARG A 125 3.44 -11.67 2.21
N ARG A 126 4.62 -12.09 1.76
CA ARG A 126 5.89 -11.55 2.29
C ARG A 126 6.05 -10.06 1.99
N ALA A 127 5.69 -9.60 0.78
CA ALA A 127 5.72 -8.18 0.42
C ALA A 127 4.75 -7.35 1.28
N ILE A 128 3.52 -7.85 1.50
CA ILE A 128 2.54 -7.22 2.40
C ILE A 128 3.07 -7.15 3.83
N GLY A 129 3.68 -8.22 4.34
CA GLY A 129 4.29 -8.26 5.67
C GLY A 129 5.43 -7.26 5.82
N ALA A 130 6.30 -7.14 4.80
CA ALA A 130 7.38 -6.16 4.78
C ALA A 130 6.85 -4.71 4.79
N ARG A 131 5.81 -4.42 4.02
CA ARG A 131 5.10 -3.12 4.03
C ARG A 131 4.54 -2.81 5.42
N ARG A 132 3.84 -3.78 6.04
CA ARG A 132 3.23 -3.63 7.36
C ARG A 132 4.29 -3.38 8.44
N LYS A 133 5.39 -4.13 8.40
CA LYS A 133 6.53 -3.94 9.29
C LYS A 133 7.13 -2.54 9.14
N TRP A 134 7.37 -2.09 7.91
CA TRP A 134 7.89 -0.74 7.66
C TRP A 134 6.97 0.35 8.25
N TYR A 135 5.66 0.24 8.05
CA TYR A 135 4.70 1.22 8.56
C TYR A 135 4.70 1.29 10.09
N HIS A 136 4.71 0.11 10.74
CA HIS A 136 4.86 0.00 12.19
C HIS A 136 6.18 0.63 12.68
N ASP A 137 7.29 0.33 12.01
CA ASP A 137 8.61 0.83 12.42
C ASP A 137 8.73 2.35 12.28
N VAL A 138 8.15 2.95 11.23
CA VAL A 138 8.07 4.41 11.08
C VAL A 138 7.31 5.04 12.24
N LEU A 139 6.12 4.53 12.57
CA LEU A 139 5.32 5.02 13.68
C LEU A 139 6.04 4.85 15.02
N LYS A 140 6.66 3.69 15.24
CA LYS A 140 7.45 3.40 16.45
C LYS A 140 8.60 4.40 16.64
N GLN A 141 9.35 4.71 15.58
CA GLN A 141 10.45 5.67 15.63
C GLN A 141 9.95 7.07 15.98
N LEU A 142 8.86 7.51 15.38
CA LEU A 142 8.26 8.81 15.67
C LEU A 142 7.74 8.87 17.11
N LEU A 143 7.08 7.82 17.61
CA LEU A 143 6.60 7.73 18.99
C LEU A 143 7.75 7.77 20.00
N ALA A 144 8.83 7.04 19.74
CA ALA A 144 10.03 7.08 20.59
C ALA A 144 10.63 8.50 20.64
N ALA A 145 10.67 9.19 19.49
CA ALA A 145 11.14 10.58 19.41
C ALA A 145 10.18 11.59 20.06
N ASP A 146 8.88 11.27 20.18
CA ASP A 146 7.87 12.08 20.92
C ASP A 146 7.88 11.80 22.43
N GLY A 147 8.67 10.80 22.89
CA GLY A 147 8.82 10.43 24.31
C GLY A 147 7.77 9.43 24.80
N ASP A 148 7.15 8.67 23.91
CA ASP A 148 6.23 7.58 24.30
C ASP A 148 6.97 6.50 25.10
N PRO A 149 6.50 6.09 26.29
CA PRO A 149 7.17 5.08 27.10
C PRO A 149 7.04 3.66 26.54
N THR A 150 6.08 3.41 25.66
CA THR A 150 5.80 2.10 25.07
C THR A 150 5.62 2.19 23.53
N PRO A 151 6.60 2.73 22.80
CA PRO A 151 6.41 3.13 21.40
C PRO A 151 6.04 1.97 20.48
N SER A 152 6.44 0.74 20.80
CA SER A 152 6.07 -0.44 20.02
C SER A 152 4.59 -0.82 20.18
N VAL A 153 4.07 -0.71 21.40
CA VAL A 153 2.66 -1.01 21.70
C VAL A 153 1.76 0.06 21.07
N THR A 154 2.10 1.33 21.28
CA THR A 154 1.36 2.45 20.69
C THR A 154 1.38 2.41 19.16
N ALA A 155 2.52 2.05 18.55
CA ALA A 155 2.60 1.85 17.10
C ALA A 155 1.66 0.74 16.62
N SER A 156 1.58 -0.39 17.35
CA SER A 156 0.64 -1.47 17.01
C SER A 156 -0.82 -1.01 17.09
N LEU A 157 -1.17 -0.21 18.10
CA LEU A 157 -2.51 0.37 18.23
C LEU A 157 -2.82 1.36 17.10
N LEU A 158 -1.86 2.19 16.70
CA LEU A 158 -2.03 3.10 15.57
C LEU A 158 -2.17 2.36 14.23
N VAL A 159 -1.46 1.24 14.05
CA VAL A 159 -1.64 0.38 12.86
C VAL A 159 -3.05 -0.22 12.85
N ALA A 160 -3.53 -0.74 13.99
CA ALA A 160 -4.88 -1.28 14.11
C ALA A 160 -5.96 -0.20 13.88
N LEU A 161 -5.75 1.00 14.41
CA LEU A 161 -6.61 2.15 14.15
C LEU A 161 -6.63 2.49 12.65
N SER A 162 -5.47 2.52 12.00
CA SER A 162 -5.37 2.80 10.56
C SER A 162 -6.14 1.77 9.73
N ASP A 163 -6.00 0.48 10.05
CA ASP A 163 -6.73 -0.60 9.39
C ASP A 163 -8.25 -0.41 9.56
N GLY A 164 -8.72 -0.18 10.79
CA GLY A 164 -10.14 0.04 11.08
C GLY A 164 -10.72 1.28 10.40
N LEU A 165 -9.96 2.38 10.33
CA LEU A 165 -10.40 3.59 9.63
C LEU A 165 -10.57 3.39 8.12
N LEU A 166 -9.70 2.59 7.50
CA LEU A 166 -9.80 2.25 6.09
C LEU A 166 -11.04 1.37 5.81
N GLU A 167 -11.37 0.47 6.73
CA GLU A 167 -12.59 -0.37 6.65
C GLU A 167 -13.87 0.45 6.91
N ILE A 168 -13.89 1.32 7.93
CA ILE A 168 -15.01 2.24 8.18
C ILE A 168 -15.31 3.09 6.94
N ALA A 169 -14.26 3.59 6.29
CA ALA A 169 -14.41 4.37 5.07
C ALA A 169 -15.04 3.59 3.91
N TYR A 170 -14.91 2.27 3.92
CA TYR A 170 -15.48 1.38 2.90
C TYR A 170 -16.86 0.85 3.25
N LEU A 171 -17.09 0.50 4.52
CA LEU A 171 -18.30 -0.18 4.97
C LEU A 171 -19.38 0.79 5.47
N ASP A 172 -18.98 1.92 6.02
CA ASP A 172 -19.87 2.86 6.69
C ASP A 172 -19.93 4.21 5.94
N ASP A 173 -19.62 5.32 6.63
CA ASP A 173 -19.61 6.66 6.04
C ASP A 173 -18.21 7.30 6.13
N ALA A 174 -17.60 7.48 4.97
CA ALA A 174 -16.26 8.08 4.83
C ALA A 174 -16.14 9.48 5.47
N LYS A 175 -17.25 10.21 5.63
CA LYS A 175 -17.27 11.56 6.23
C LYS A 175 -16.80 11.57 7.68
N ASP A 176 -16.96 10.47 8.41
CA ASP A 176 -16.59 10.37 9.82
C ASP A 176 -15.10 10.12 10.04
N VAL A 177 -14.39 9.64 9.02
CA VAL A 177 -12.96 9.28 9.09
C VAL A 177 -12.07 10.43 9.60
N PRO A 178 -12.18 11.69 9.14
CA PRO A 178 -11.35 12.79 9.67
C PRO A 178 -11.53 13.02 11.16
N THR A 179 -12.75 12.90 11.65
CA THR A 179 -13.08 13.03 13.09
C THR A 179 -12.49 11.87 13.88
N LEU A 180 -12.67 10.65 13.40
CA LEU A 180 -12.13 9.44 14.05
C LEU A 180 -10.61 9.41 14.08
N VAL A 181 -9.93 9.89 13.03
CA VAL A 181 -8.46 10.06 13.02
C VAL A 181 -8.04 11.00 14.16
N ARG A 182 -8.65 12.19 14.25
CA ARG A 182 -8.31 13.17 15.28
C ARG A 182 -8.55 12.62 16.69
N GLU A 183 -9.74 12.13 16.96
CA GLU A 183 -10.15 11.59 18.26
C GLU A 183 -9.31 10.37 18.68
N GLY A 184 -9.01 9.48 17.73
CA GLY A 184 -8.15 8.32 17.97
C GLY A 184 -6.73 8.73 18.35
N LEU A 185 -6.17 9.72 17.64
CA LEU A 185 -4.84 10.26 17.97
C LEU A 185 -4.82 10.95 19.33
N GLU A 186 -5.84 11.75 19.66
CA GLU A 186 -5.94 12.41 20.96
C GLU A 186 -5.95 11.40 22.10
N ARG A 187 -6.67 10.28 21.97
CA ARG A 187 -6.74 9.21 22.98
C ARG A 187 -5.47 8.37 23.07
N LEU A 188 -4.83 8.07 21.93
CA LEU A 188 -3.64 7.19 21.90
C LEU A 188 -2.35 7.95 22.21
N LEU A 189 -2.27 9.25 21.94
CA LEU A 189 -1.09 10.08 22.13
C LEU A 189 -1.20 11.00 23.38
N VAL A 190 -1.97 10.59 24.39
CA VAL A 190 -2.07 11.34 25.66
C VAL A 190 -0.70 11.42 26.33
N ARG A 191 -0.23 12.65 26.61
CA ARG A 191 0.91 12.84 27.52
C ARG A 191 0.48 12.46 28.94
N ARG A 192 1.11 11.46 29.50
CA ARG A 192 1.06 11.22 30.95
C ARG A 192 2.03 12.13 31.66
#